data_5054a8b5a55b593acbe12b259b4ff56d
#
_entry.id   5054a8b5a55b593acbe12b259b4ff56d
#
_cell.length_a   1.000
_cell.length_b   1.000
_cell.length_c   1.000
_cell.angle_alpha   90.00
_cell.angle_beta   90.00
_cell.angle_gamma   90.00
#
_symmetry.space_group_name_H-M   'P 1'
#
loop_
_entity.id
_entity.type
_entity.pdbx_description
1 polymer ?
#
loop_
_entity_poly.entity_id
_entity_poly.type
_entity_poly.pdbx_seq_one_letter_code
_entity_poly.pdbx_strand_id
1 'polypeptide(L)'
;MRVLGRVVMSMIIPLASCAVGPSSSSDTGFGASPAMPAPRSALVPMVNIAPVQARPEGFMPIAPAGFAVTEFASGLAHPRWLYTLPNGDVSVAESDAPKEHDEGSGLFGWVRKQVMKRAGAGVQSPDRIVLLRDADGSGVAKTQTVFLRGLHSPFGMALIGNQLYVADTDALLRFDYVTGATQITSRGVKVADLPAGPINHHWTKNILADRSARHLYITVGSNSNAGENGVEAEEGRARILIFDIDTACLRPYATGLRNPNGLAWQPDSGALWTAVNERDDLGNNLVPDYMTAVKDGAFYGFPYSYYGQHIDTRVKPQRPDLVAQAIVPDYALGNHTASLGLVFYDRTLFPAHYRGGAFVGQHGSWNRKPRTGYKVVFVPFVDGKPAGVPEEFLSGFLTADGYAVGRPVGVALDAHGALLVADDVGNAVWRVSPRNDVKSADIPPAGK
;
A
#
# COMPACT_ATOMS: atom_id res chain seq x y z
N MET A 1 2.77 3.51 73.19
CA MET A 1 3.02 4.02 71.84
C MET A 1 3.83 2.98 71.04
N ARG A 2 3.18 2.22 70.19
CA ARG A 2 3.85 1.26 69.27
C ARG A 2 3.72 1.80 67.85
N VAL A 3 4.86 2.15 67.23
CA VAL A 3 4.95 2.62 65.86
C VAL A 3 5.00 1.38 64.96
N LEU A 4 3.95 1.17 64.13
CA LEU A 4 3.96 0.13 63.07
C LEU A 4 4.65 0.70 61.84
N GLY A 5 5.83 0.22 61.55
CA GLY A 5 6.51 0.46 60.26
C GLY A 5 5.84 -0.34 59.14
N ARG A 6 5.34 0.34 58.12
CA ARG A 6 4.92 -0.27 56.85
C ARG A 6 6.14 -0.52 55.97
N VAL A 7 6.45 -1.78 55.78
CA VAL A 7 7.41 -2.23 54.76
C VAL A 7 6.69 -2.22 53.42
N VAL A 8 7.07 -1.32 52.53
CA VAL A 8 6.68 -1.34 51.13
C VAL A 8 7.67 -2.24 50.40
N MET A 9 7.19 -3.43 50.05
CA MET A 9 7.96 -4.39 49.25
C MET A 9 7.79 -4.01 47.78
N SER A 10 8.78 -3.29 47.22
CA SER A 10 8.86 -3.00 45.79
C SER A 10 9.17 -4.28 45.04
N MET A 11 8.16 -4.78 44.34
CA MET A 11 8.27 -5.91 43.43
C MET A 11 8.94 -5.42 42.13
N ILE A 12 10.24 -5.58 42.02
CA ILE A 12 10.99 -5.36 40.78
C ILE A 12 10.72 -6.58 39.91
N ILE A 13 9.85 -6.41 38.91
CA ILE A 13 9.65 -7.39 37.83
C ILE A 13 10.82 -7.19 36.87
N PRO A 14 11.71 -8.19 36.69
CA PRO A 14 12.72 -8.09 35.64
C PRO A 14 12.02 -8.15 34.29
N LEU A 15 12.05 -7.07 33.54
CA LEU A 15 11.76 -7.06 32.12
C LEU A 15 12.80 -7.97 31.45
N ALA A 16 12.42 -9.23 31.23
CA ALA A 16 13.18 -10.12 30.38
C ALA A 16 13.25 -9.50 29.00
N SER A 17 14.36 -8.87 28.66
CA SER A 17 14.70 -8.47 27.32
C SER A 17 14.79 -9.73 26.46
N CYS A 18 13.72 -10.10 25.79
CA CYS A 18 13.78 -11.14 24.76
C CYS A 18 14.75 -10.64 23.70
N ALA A 19 15.91 -11.24 23.62
CA ALA A 19 16.94 -10.95 22.65
C ALA A 19 16.33 -11.13 21.24
N VAL A 20 16.04 -10.01 20.59
CA VAL A 20 15.82 -9.98 19.15
C VAL A 20 17.13 -10.42 18.52
N GLY A 21 17.15 -11.59 17.89
CA GLY A 21 18.34 -12.06 17.18
C GLY A 21 18.82 -11.01 16.18
N PRO A 22 20.13 -10.98 15.85
CA PRO A 22 20.67 -10.01 14.91
C PRO A 22 19.85 -10.03 13.62
N SER A 23 19.47 -8.84 13.13
CA SER A 23 18.91 -8.72 11.77
C SER A 23 19.99 -9.26 10.83
N SER A 24 19.63 -10.27 10.01
CA SER A 24 20.47 -10.62 8.85
C SER A 24 20.73 -9.36 8.03
N SER A 25 21.85 -9.34 7.31
CA SER A 25 22.21 -8.26 6.40
C SER A 25 20.99 -7.80 5.59
N SER A 26 20.93 -6.52 5.23
CA SER A 26 19.82 -5.85 4.54
C SER A 26 19.30 -6.54 3.26
N ASP A 27 19.98 -7.53 2.76
CA ASP A 27 19.78 -8.18 1.48
C ASP A 27 18.87 -9.43 1.50
N THR A 28 18.35 -9.81 2.65
CA THR A 28 17.39 -10.92 2.76
C THR A 28 15.96 -10.44 2.61
N GLY A 29 15.15 -11.13 1.82
CA GLY A 29 13.74 -10.80 1.60
C GLY A 29 13.50 -9.93 0.37
N PHE A 30 14.47 -9.82 -0.55
CA PHE A 30 14.34 -9.15 -1.83
C PHE A 30 14.60 -10.08 -3.02
N GLY A 31 14.00 -9.74 -4.16
CA GLY A 31 14.29 -10.40 -5.43
C GLY A 31 13.40 -11.60 -5.74
N ALA A 32 13.72 -12.29 -6.85
CA ALA A 32 12.93 -13.41 -7.34
C ALA A 32 13.10 -14.70 -6.51
N SER A 33 14.18 -14.80 -5.72
CA SER A 33 14.48 -15.97 -4.89
C SER A 33 14.95 -15.54 -3.51
N PRO A 34 14.06 -14.93 -2.69
CA PRO A 34 14.44 -14.41 -1.37
C PRO A 34 14.80 -15.55 -0.42
N ALA A 35 15.78 -15.30 0.46
CA ALA A 35 16.05 -16.22 1.56
C ALA A 35 14.87 -16.20 2.56
N MET A 36 14.34 -17.37 2.86
CA MET A 36 13.22 -17.57 3.80
C MET A 36 13.77 -18.24 5.08
N PRO A 37 14.08 -17.47 6.14
CA PRO A 37 14.54 -18.04 7.40
C PRO A 37 13.43 -18.84 8.10
N ALA A 38 13.80 -19.67 9.08
CA ALA A 38 12.80 -20.35 9.90
C ALA A 38 11.94 -19.33 10.70
N PRO A 39 10.63 -19.56 10.81
CA PRO A 39 9.75 -18.70 11.57
C PRO A 39 10.16 -18.59 13.04
N ARG A 40 10.06 -17.38 13.61
CA ARG A 40 10.31 -17.10 15.03
C ARG A 40 9.13 -16.29 15.56
N SER A 41 8.11 -16.97 16.07
CA SER A 41 7.01 -16.30 16.75
C SER A 41 7.45 -15.85 18.16
N ALA A 42 7.12 -14.60 18.51
CA ALA A 42 7.28 -14.09 19.86
C ALA A 42 5.94 -14.20 20.60
N LEU A 43 5.99 -14.46 21.93
CA LEU A 43 4.80 -14.48 22.79
C LEU A 43 4.12 -13.11 22.88
N VAL A 44 4.89 -12.03 22.66
CA VAL A 44 4.38 -10.65 22.61
C VAL A 44 4.75 -10.08 21.25
N PRO A 45 3.79 -9.62 20.45
CA PRO A 45 4.07 -8.98 19.18
C PRO A 45 4.98 -7.77 19.36
N MET A 46 6.00 -7.67 18.51
CA MET A 46 6.87 -6.49 18.51
C MET A 46 6.14 -5.33 17.84
N VAL A 47 6.11 -4.17 18.49
CA VAL A 47 5.60 -2.93 17.89
C VAL A 47 6.76 -1.94 17.82
N ASN A 48 7.11 -1.52 16.60
CA ASN A 48 8.21 -0.57 16.36
C ASN A 48 7.86 0.40 15.21
N ILE A 49 6.61 0.89 15.22
CA ILE A 49 6.17 1.87 14.23
C ILE A 49 6.87 3.21 14.45
N ALA A 50 7.18 3.94 13.38
CA ALA A 50 7.72 5.29 13.50
C ALA A 50 6.62 6.26 13.95
N PRO A 51 6.82 6.99 15.06
CA PRO A 51 5.93 8.09 15.41
C PRO A 51 5.98 9.17 14.32
N VAL A 52 4.84 9.81 14.07
CA VAL A 52 4.78 10.92 13.11
C VAL A 52 5.31 12.20 13.74
N GLN A 53 6.08 12.92 12.97
CA GLN A 53 6.55 14.27 13.27
C GLN A 53 6.15 15.23 12.16
N ALA A 54 5.82 16.47 12.51
CA ALA A 54 5.59 17.50 11.50
C ALA A 54 6.81 17.67 10.60
N ARG A 55 6.57 17.84 9.31
CA ARG A 55 7.63 18.08 8.34
C ARG A 55 8.40 19.37 8.69
N PRO A 56 9.74 19.36 8.69
CA PRO A 56 10.52 20.58 8.79
C PRO A 56 10.17 21.54 7.65
N GLU A 57 10.32 22.83 7.89
CA GLU A 57 10.20 23.84 6.83
C GLU A 57 11.23 23.55 5.72
N GLY A 58 10.78 23.61 4.45
CA GLY A 58 11.63 23.32 3.31
C GLY A 58 11.96 21.83 3.11
N PHE A 59 11.30 20.94 3.87
CA PHE A 59 11.49 19.49 3.67
C PHE A 59 11.16 19.07 2.24
N MET A 60 12.07 18.32 1.65
CA MET A 60 11.89 17.65 0.35
C MET A 60 12.37 16.22 0.46
N PRO A 61 11.61 15.23 -0.05
CA PRO A 61 12.11 13.88 -0.23
C PRO A 61 13.34 13.84 -1.14
N ILE A 62 14.12 12.78 -1.00
CA ILE A 62 15.38 12.59 -1.71
C ILE A 62 15.16 11.67 -2.90
N ALA A 63 15.40 12.15 -4.11
CA ALA A 63 15.39 11.37 -5.35
C ALA A 63 16.82 11.12 -5.84
N PRO A 64 17.04 10.16 -6.78
CA PRO A 64 18.34 9.91 -7.36
C PRO A 64 18.92 11.13 -8.08
N ALA A 65 20.24 11.15 -8.24
CA ALA A 65 20.92 12.20 -8.99
C ALA A 65 20.30 12.37 -10.39
N GLY A 66 20.11 13.61 -10.82
CA GLY A 66 19.46 13.94 -12.10
C GLY A 66 17.94 14.08 -12.05
N PHE A 67 17.31 13.73 -10.93
CA PHE A 67 15.90 14.00 -10.69
C PHE A 67 15.69 15.21 -9.77
N ALA A 68 14.54 15.84 -9.94
CA ALA A 68 14.01 16.88 -9.04
C ALA A 68 12.72 16.40 -8.40
N VAL A 69 12.51 16.79 -7.15
CA VAL A 69 11.25 16.59 -6.44
C VAL A 69 10.55 17.92 -6.30
N THR A 70 9.25 17.94 -6.57
CA THR A 70 8.39 19.12 -6.40
C THR A 70 7.21 18.71 -5.50
N GLU A 71 6.80 19.58 -4.58
CA GLU A 71 5.56 19.43 -3.87
C GLU A 71 4.41 19.76 -4.84
N PHE A 72 3.81 18.74 -5.45
CA PHE A 72 2.74 18.89 -6.44
C PHE A 72 1.49 19.48 -5.81
N ALA A 73 1.14 19.03 -4.60
CA ALA A 73 0.09 19.59 -3.79
C ALA A 73 0.37 19.36 -2.30
N SER A 74 -0.07 20.29 -1.45
CA SER A 74 -0.01 20.21 0.02
C SER A 74 -1.33 20.61 0.66
N GLY A 75 -1.42 20.46 1.99
CA GLY A 75 -2.66 20.77 2.72
C GLY A 75 -3.82 19.81 2.43
N LEU A 76 -3.50 18.63 1.92
CA LEU A 76 -4.43 17.52 1.75
C LEU A 76 -4.75 16.88 3.11
N ALA A 77 -5.82 16.10 3.16
CA ALA A 77 -6.20 15.39 4.37
C ALA A 77 -6.03 13.88 4.16
N HIS A 78 -4.89 13.32 4.57
CA HIS A 78 -4.58 11.90 4.48
C HIS A 78 -4.75 11.32 3.06
N PRO A 79 -3.99 11.85 2.05
CA PRO A 79 -4.08 11.39 0.66
C PRO A 79 -3.54 9.97 0.53
N ARG A 80 -4.36 9.06 0.01
CA ARG A 80 -4.04 7.62 -0.05
C ARG A 80 -3.79 7.14 -1.46
N TRP A 81 -4.67 7.46 -2.40
CA TRP A 81 -4.61 6.92 -3.74
C TRP A 81 -4.71 8.01 -4.79
N LEU A 82 -4.08 7.77 -5.93
CA LEU A 82 -3.97 8.71 -7.03
C LEU A 82 -4.53 8.08 -8.31
N TYR A 83 -5.25 8.87 -9.08
CA TYR A 83 -5.68 8.50 -10.41
C TYR A 83 -5.55 9.69 -11.37
N THR A 84 -4.74 9.54 -12.42
CA THR A 84 -4.57 10.58 -13.43
C THR A 84 -5.66 10.45 -14.49
N LEU A 85 -6.50 11.47 -14.61
CA LEU A 85 -7.54 11.57 -15.62
C LEU A 85 -6.96 11.84 -17.01
N PRO A 86 -7.65 11.47 -18.10
CA PRO A 86 -7.12 11.65 -19.47
C PRO A 86 -6.78 13.09 -19.86
N ASN A 87 -7.40 14.07 -19.22
CA ASN A 87 -7.11 15.50 -19.42
C ASN A 87 -5.92 16.02 -18.60
N GLY A 88 -5.23 15.15 -17.85
CA GLY A 88 -4.09 15.47 -17.02
C GLY A 88 -4.40 15.86 -15.57
N ASP A 89 -5.67 16.05 -15.21
CA ASP A 89 -6.05 16.25 -13.81
C ASP A 89 -5.73 15.01 -12.97
N VAL A 90 -5.40 15.22 -11.70
CA VAL A 90 -5.11 14.11 -10.76
C VAL A 90 -6.20 14.07 -9.69
N SER A 91 -6.90 12.96 -9.62
CA SER A 91 -7.84 12.67 -8.53
C SER A 91 -7.11 12.00 -7.38
N VAL A 92 -7.35 12.48 -6.16
CA VAL A 92 -6.72 12.01 -4.91
C VAL A 92 -7.81 11.52 -3.97
N ALA A 93 -7.78 10.25 -3.60
CA ALA A 93 -8.63 9.74 -2.54
C ALA A 93 -8.05 10.15 -1.18
N GLU A 94 -8.80 10.94 -0.43
CA GLU A 94 -8.52 11.30 0.95
C GLU A 94 -9.39 10.44 1.87
N SER A 95 -8.75 9.49 2.56
CA SER A 95 -9.45 8.50 3.38
C SER A 95 -8.56 7.89 4.47
N ASP A 96 -9.20 7.38 5.50
CA ASP A 96 -8.63 6.49 6.52
C ASP A 96 -9.62 5.36 6.80
N ALA A 97 -9.31 4.48 7.75
CA ALA A 97 -10.17 3.37 8.14
C ALA A 97 -11.59 3.85 8.48
N PRO A 98 -12.64 3.13 8.08
CA PRO A 98 -14.00 3.49 8.42
C PRO A 98 -14.21 3.44 9.96
N LYS A 99 -15.21 4.18 10.46
CA LYS A 99 -15.48 4.28 11.91
C LYS A 99 -15.84 2.93 12.54
N GLU A 100 -16.43 2.06 11.76
CA GLU A 100 -16.88 0.71 12.15
C GLU A 100 -15.72 -0.30 12.19
N HIS A 101 -14.52 0.13 11.79
CA HIS A 101 -13.33 -0.73 11.79
C HIS A 101 -12.97 -1.17 13.21
N ASP A 102 -12.97 -2.49 13.45
CA ASP A 102 -12.62 -3.07 14.74
C ASP A 102 -11.10 -3.27 14.86
N GLU A 103 -10.46 -2.41 15.64
CA GLU A 103 -9.05 -2.53 16.01
C GLU A 103 -8.80 -3.52 17.17
N GLY A 104 -9.82 -4.25 17.58
CA GLY A 104 -9.81 -5.14 18.74
C GLY A 104 -10.24 -4.45 20.03
N SER A 105 -10.77 -5.24 20.97
CA SER A 105 -11.31 -4.80 22.25
C SER A 105 -10.32 -5.02 23.40
N GLY A 106 -10.61 -4.40 24.55
CA GLY A 106 -9.83 -4.57 25.78
C GLY A 106 -8.52 -3.79 25.83
N LEU A 107 -7.65 -4.14 26.79
CA LEU A 107 -6.40 -3.41 27.04
C LEU A 107 -5.45 -3.42 25.84
N PHE A 108 -5.33 -4.55 25.15
CA PHE A 108 -4.47 -4.68 23.97
C PHE A 108 -4.98 -3.85 22.80
N GLY A 109 -6.29 -3.84 22.54
CA GLY A 109 -6.91 -2.98 21.52
C GLY A 109 -6.67 -1.49 21.83
N TRP A 110 -6.83 -1.09 23.10
CA TRP A 110 -6.54 0.28 23.52
C TRP A 110 -5.07 0.66 23.31
N VAL A 111 -4.10 -0.20 23.69
CA VAL A 111 -2.67 0.04 23.46
C VAL A 111 -2.38 0.17 21.97
N ARG A 112 -2.89 -0.77 21.16
CA ARG A 112 -2.74 -0.74 19.69
C ARG A 112 -3.26 0.57 19.11
N LYS A 113 -4.45 1.00 19.50
CA LYS A 113 -5.06 2.27 19.08
C LYS A 113 -4.18 3.49 19.43
N GLN A 114 -3.60 3.53 20.64
CA GLN A 114 -2.69 4.61 21.02
C GLN A 114 -1.41 4.62 20.17
N VAL A 115 -0.87 3.44 19.87
CA VAL A 115 0.32 3.30 19.02
C VAL A 115 0.01 3.73 17.60
N MET A 116 -1.10 3.28 17.03
CA MET A 116 -1.53 3.64 15.67
C MET A 116 -1.79 5.14 15.54
N LYS A 117 -2.41 5.76 16.55
CA LYS A 117 -2.60 7.21 16.60
C LYS A 117 -1.28 8.00 16.58
N ARG A 118 -0.24 7.52 17.30
CA ARG A 118 1.10 8.12 17.26
C ARG A 118 1.77 7.97 15.89
N ALA A 119 1.38 6.98 15.14
CA ALA A 119 1.88 6.69 13.80
C ALA A 119 1.11 7.46 12.68
N GLY A 120 0.17 8.31 13.05
CA GLY A 120 -0.63 9.09 12.10
C GLY A 120 -1.84 8.37 11.53
N ALA A 121 -2.13 7.13 11.98
CA ALA A 121 -3.34 6.40 11.63
C ALA A 121 -4.48 6.67 12.64
N GLY A 122 -5.71 6.30 12.28
CA GLY A 122 -6.89 6.49 13.14
C GLY A 122 -7.33 7.96 13.21
N VAL A 123 -7.02 8.75 12.22
CA VAL A 123 -7.65 10.04 11.99
C VAL A 123 -9.06 9.81 11.43
N GLN A 124 -9.95 10.81 11.60
CA GLN A 124 -11.26 10.68 10.98
C GLN A 124 -11.11 10.69 9.46
N SER A 125 -11.65 9.67 8.78
CA SER A 125 -11.63 9.61 7.32
C SER A 125 -12.33 10.85 6.73
N PRO A 126 -11.67 11.57 5.80
CA PRO A 126 -12.27 12.73 5.13
C PRO A 126 -13.37 12.33 4.14
N ASP A 127 -13.44 11.07 3.70
CA ASP A 127 -14.48 10.47 2.87
C ASP A 127 -14.77 11.26 1.58
N ARG A 128 -13.69 11.64 0.88
CA ARG A 128 -13.81 12.48 -0.31
C ARG A 128 -12.70 12.20 -1.34
N ILE A 129 -12.92 12.66 -2.55
CA ILE A 129 -11.91 12.75 -3.59
C ILE A 129 -11.63 14.23 -3.87
N VAL A 130 -10.36 14.60 -3.92
CA VAL A 130 -9.86 15.92 -4.30
C VAL A 130 -9.34 15.86 -5.73
N LEU A 131 -9.63 16.88 -6.54
CA LEU A 131 -9.06 17.07 -7.86
C LEU A 131 -7.93 18.11 -7.78
N LEU A 132 -6.80 17.74 -8.35
CA LEU A 132 -5.61 18.58 -8.50
C LEU A 132 -5.39 18.85 -9.98
N ARG A 133 -5.18 20.12 -10.35
CA ARG A 133 -4.90 20.52 -11.74
C ARG A 133 -3.68 21.41 -11.81
N ASP A 134 -2.71 20.98 -12.59
CA ASP A 134 -1.53 21.77 -13.03
C ASP A 134 -1.84 22.40 -14.39
N ALA A 135 -2.47 23.57 -14.38
CA ALA A 135 -2.95 24.21 -15.60
C ALA A 135 -1.84 24.87 -16.44
N ASP A 136 -0.70 25.21 -15.82
CA ASP A 136 0.43 25.88 -16.45
C ASP A 136 1.63 24.98 -16.74
N GLY A 137 1.54 23.69 -16.40
CA GLY A 137 2.61 22.71 -16.59
C GLY A 137 3.83 22.93 -15.69
N SER A 138 3.67 23.69 -14.61
CA SER A 138 4.76 24.01 -13.68
C SER A 138 5.21 22.83 -12.81
N GLY A 139 4.44 21.75 -12.78
CA GLY A 139 4.63 20.63 -11.86
C GLY A 139 4.07 20.89 -10.47
N VAL A 140 3.23 21.92 -10.32
CA VAL A 140 2.52 22.27 -9.08
C VAL A 140 1.04 22.47 -9.40
N ALA A 141 0.16 21.79 -8.68
CA ALA A 141 -1.28 21.95 -8.85
C ALA A 141 -1.74 23.34 -8.36
N LYS A 142 -2.17 24.19 -9.29
CA LYS A 142 -2.72 25.53 -8.98
C LYS A 142 -4.19 25.48 -8.59
N THR A 143 -4.89 24.43 -8.97
CA THR A 143 -6.28 24.19 -8.58
C THR A 143 -6.34 22.96 -7.68
N GLN A 144 -6.95 23.12 -6.53
CA GLN A 144 -7.26 22.04 -5.59
C GLN A 144 -8.71 22.19 -5.15
N THR A 145 -9.56 21.24 -5.56
CA THR A 145 -10.99 21.28 -5.28
C THR A 145 -11.50 19.94 -4.79
N VAL A 146 -12.55 19.96 -3.96
CA VAL A 146 -13.23 18.73 -3.59
C VAL A 146 -14.07 18.26 -4.77
N PHE A 147 -13.65 17.16 -5.39
CA PHE A 147 -14.24 16.59 -6.60
C PHE A 147 -15.48 15.75 -6.31
N LEU A 148 -15.41 14.90 -5.28
CA LEU A 148 -16.53 14.07 -4.79
C LEU A 148 -16.57 14.10 -3.27
N ARG A 149 -17.78 14.05 -2.70
CA ARG A 149 -18.05 14.04 -1.25
C ARG A 149 -19.02 12.93 -0.87
N GLY A 150 -19.06 12.63 0.45
CA GLY A 150 -20.05 11.69 1.00
C GLY A 150 -19.80 10.26 0.56
N LEU A 151 -18.53 9.90 0.41
CA LEU A 151 -18.04 8.55 0.16
C LEU A 151 -17.82 7.82 1.49
N HIS A 152 -17.49 6.54 1.45
CA HIS A 152 -17.22 5.73 2.62
C HIS A 152 -15.82 5.13 2.52
N SER A 153 -14.83 5.81 3.10
CA SER A 153 -13.42 5.44 3.03
C SER A 153 -13.00 5.07 1.59
N PRO A 154 -13.12 6.00 0.62
CA PRO A 154 -12.83 5.74 -0.79
C PRO A 154 -11.36 5.43 -0.99
N PHE A 155 -11.05 4.59 -2.01
CA PHE A 155 -9.66 4.29 -2.31
C PHE A 155 -9.39 4.26 -3.82
N GLY A 156 -9.73 3.18 -4.53
CA GLY A 156 -9.46 3.02 -5.95
C GLY A 156 -10.40 3.82 -6.84
N MET A 157 -9.88 4.29 -7.97
CA MET A 157 -10.62 5.03 -8.98
C MET A 157 -10.28 4.52 -10.37
N ALA A 158 -11.26 4.48 -11.28
CA ALA A 158 -11.05 4.16 -12.68
C ALA A 158 -12.08 4.87 -13.54
N LEU A 159 -11.65 5.46 -14.66
CA LEU A 159 -12.54 6.07 -15.65
C LEU A 159 -12.70 5.14 -16.85
N ILE A 160 -13.94 4.83 -17.21
CA ILE A 160 -14.29 4.05 -18.41
C ILE A 160 -15.30 4.85 -19.21
N GLY A 161 -14.89 5.30 -20.39
CA GLY A 161 -15.69 6.24 -21.17
C GLY A 161 -15.91 7.55 -20.38
N ASN A 162 -17.18 7.86 -20.12
CA ASN A 162 -17.58 8.98 -19.27
C ASN A 162 -18.12 8.55 -17.90
N GLN A 163 -17.79 7.34 -17.47
CA GLN A 163 -18.18 6.81 -16.16
C GLN A 163 -16.98 6.70 -15.25
N LEU A 164 -16.96 7.47 -14.16
CA LEU A 164 -15.98 7.36 -13.11
C LEU A 164 -16.46 6.33 -12.07
N TYR A 165 -15.69 5.26 -11.93
CA TYR A 165 -15.88 4.27 -10.89
C TYR A 165 -15.01 4.61 -9.67
N VAL A 166 -15.59 4.50 -8.49
CA VAL A 166 -14.91 4.71 -7.20
C VAL A 166 -15.21 3.50 -6.33
N ALA A 167 -14.17 2.90 -5.78
CA ALA A 167 -14.33 1.87 -4.77
C ALA A 167 -14.30 2.48 -3.37
N ASP A 168 -15.44 2.48 -2.72
CA ASP A 168 -15.58 2.65 -1.29
C ASP A 168 -15.19 1.36 -0.56
N THR A 169 -15.06 1.40 0.76
CA THR A 169 -14.69 0.22 1.54
C THR A 169 -15.68 -0.94 1.42
N ASP A 170 -16.95 -0.66 1.12
CA ASP A 170 -18.08 -1.59 1.11
C ASP A 170 -18.87 -1.60 -0.22
N ALA A 171 -18.55 -0.73 -1.16
CA ALA A 171 -19.32 -0.60 -2.39
C ALA A 171 -18.46 -0.14 -3.58
N LEU A 172 -18.84 -0.59 -4.77
CA LEU A 172 -18.39 0.01 -6.03
C LEU A 172 -19.45 1.01 -6.50
N LEU A 173 -19.05 2.28 -6.58
CA LEU A 173 -19.89 3.39 -7.00
C LEU A 173 -19.53 3.83 -8.41
N ARG A 174 -20.53 4.31 -9.17
CA ARG A 174 -20.37 4.87 -10.50
C ARG A 174 -20.95 6.27 -10.56
N PHE A 175 -20.22 7.19 -11.18
CA PHE A 175 -20.57 8.59 -11.36
C PHE A 175 -20.46 8.99 -12.83
N ASP A 176 -21.35 9.86 -13.30
CA ASP A 176 -21.17 10.50 -14.60
C ASP A 176 -20.03 11.52 -14.50
N TYR A 177 -19.08 11.40 -15.41
CA TYR A 177 -17.91 12.27 -15.50
C TYR A 177 -17.98 13.16 -16.75
N VAL A 178 -17.71 14.44 -16.55
CA VAL A 178 -17.55 15.40 -17.63
C VAL A 178 -16.10 15.88 -17.65
N THR A 179 -15.44 15.73 -18.80
CA THR A 179 -14.03 16.15 -18.96
C THR A 179 -13.85 17.63 -18.61
N GLY A 180 -12.88 17.91 -17.76
CA GLY A 180 -12.58 19.27 -17.28
C GLY A 180 -13.45 19.75 -16.12
N ALA A 181 -14.48 19.01 -15.71
CA ALA A 181 -15.23 19.32 -14.51
C ALA A 181 -14.31 19.31 -13.27
N THR A 182 -14.52 20.27 -12.39
CA THR A 182 -13.77 20.37 -11.11
C THR A 182 -14.57 19.84 -9.93
N GLN A 183 -15.81 19.43 -10.15
CA GLN A 183 -16.71 18.87 -9.16
C GLN A 183 -17.74 17.96 -9.81
N ILE A 184 -18.07 16.85 -9.16
CA ILE A 184 -19.23 16.01 -9.46
C ILE A 184 -20.22 16.17 -8.32
N THR A 185 -21.43 16.65 -8.64
CA THR A 185 -22.51 16.89 -7.67
C THR A 185 -23.62 15.85 -7.73
N SER A 186 -23.63 15.03 -8.78
CA SER A 186 -24.59 13.92 -8.91
C SER A 186 -24.33 12.86 -7.85
N ARG A 187 -25.40 12.23 -7.38
CA ARG A 187 -25.28 11.09 -6.46
C ARG A 187 -24.71 9.89 -7.22
N GLY A 188 -23.74 9.20 -6.61
CA GLY A 188 -23.20 7.96 -7.13
C GLY A 188 -24.25 6.85 -7.19
N VAL A 189 -24.18 6.02 -8.23
CA VAL A 189 -24.96 4.80 -8.35
C VAL A 189 -24.15 3.63 -7.84
N LYS A 190 -24.64 2.93 -6.83
CA LYS A 190 -24.01 1.68 -6.38
C LYS A 190 -24.23 0.60 -7.43
N VAL A 191 -23.14 0.04 -7.97
CA VAL A 191 -23.16 -0.99 -9.01
C VAL A 191 -22.80 -2.38 -8.48
N ALA A 192 -22.12 -2.45 -7.32
CA ALA A 192 -21.88 -3.70 -6.63
C ALA A 192 -21.62 -3.46 -5.12
N ASP A 193 -21.96 -4.44 -4.28
CA ASP A 193 -21.48 -4.51 -2.91
C ASP A 193 -20.07 -5.11 -2.88
N LEU A 194 -19.19 -4.59 -2.03
CA LEU A 194 -17.85 -5.09 -1.84
C LEU A 194 -17.67 -5.69 -0.45
N PRO A 195 -16.85 -6.74 -0.30
CA PRO A 195 -16.64 -7.37 1.01
C PRO A 195 -16.10 -6.37 2.04
N ALA A 196 -16.87 -6.11 3.07
CA ALA A 196 -16.53 -5.26 4.22
C ALA A 196 -16.82 -6.03 5.52
N GLY A 197 -17.93 -5.74 6.17
CA GLY A 197 -18.38 -6.37 7.42
C GLY A 197 -17.77 -5.73 8.66
N PRO A 198 -18.07 -6.28 9.86
CA PRO A 198 -17.74 -5.63 11.12
C PRO A 198 -16.23 -5.60 11.44
N ILE A 199 -15.45 -6.56 10.94
CA ILE A 199 -14.00 -6.60 11.17
C ILE A 199 -13.29 -5.67 10.19
N ASN A 200 -13.48 -5.90 8.89
CA ASN A 200 -12.90 -5.12 7.77
C ASN A 200 -11.43 -4.70 7.96
N HIS A 201 -10.58 -5.60 8.46
CA HIS A 201 -9.22 -5.32 8.92
C HIS A 201 -8.37 -4.62 7.85
N HIS A 202 -8.36 -5.13 6.61
CA HIS A 202 -7.80 -4.43 5.46
C HIS A 202 -8.95 -3.85 4.64
N TRP A 203 -9.31 -2.62 4.96
CA TRP A 203 -10.51 -1.95 4.45
C TRP A 203 -10.39 -1.41 3.03
N THR A 204 -9.17 -1.16 2.54
CA THR A 204 -8.93 -0.56 1.22
C THR A 204 -9.39 -1.46 0.07
N LYS A 205 -9.92 -0.84 -0.96
CA LYS A 205 -10.36 -1.48 -2.22
C LYS A 205 -9.76 -0.70 -3.39
N ASN A 206 -8.68 -1.21 -3.99
CA ASN A 206 -8.17 -0.61 -5.21
C ASN A 206 -8.90 -1.19 -6.42
N ILE A 207 -9.02 -0.39 -7.49
CA ILE A 207 -9.62 -0.84 -8.75
C ILE A 207 -8.74 -0.50 -9.94
N LEU A 208 -8.77 -1.37 -10.96
CA LEU A 208 -8.07 -1.18 -12.22
C LEU A 208 -8.96 -1.67 -13.37
N ALA A 209 -9.16 -0.81 -14.37
CA ALA A 209 -9.86 -1.20 -15.60
C ALA A 209 -8.96 -2.08 -16.49
N ASP A 210 -9.56 -3.02 -17.22
CA ASP A 210 -8.87 -3.73 -18.28
C ASP A 210 -8.73 -2.85 -19.54
N ARG A 211 -7.87 -3.28 -20.46
CA ARG A 211 -7.64 -2.54 -21.72
C ARG A 211 -8.86 -2.54 -22.65
N SER A 212 -9.77 -3.50 -22.47
CA SER A 212 -11.03 -3.56 -23.26
C SER A 212 -12.12 -2.65 -22.71
N ALA A 213 -11.90 -2.05 -21.53
CA ALA A 213 -12.85 -1.22 -20.82
C ALA A 213 -14.18 -1.94 -20.45
N ARG A 214 -14.11 -3.28 -20.31
CA ARG A 214 -15.27 -4.13 -19.98
C ARG A 214 -15.24 -4.67 -18.57
N HIS A 215 -14.06 -4.69 -17.94
CA HIS A 215 -13.91 -5.26 -16.61
C HIS A 215 -13.14 -4.31 -15.68
N LEU A 216 -13.50 -4.39 -14.40
CA LEU A 216 -12.74 -3.81 -13.29
C LEU A 216 -12.19 -4.93 -12.41
N TYR A 217 -10.90 -4.90 -12.14
CA TYR A 217 -10.25 -5.74 -11.15
C TYR A 217 -10.24 -5.01 -9.82
N ILE A 218 -10.66 -5.69 -8.73
CA ILE A 218 -10.89 -5.05 -7.43
C ILE A 218 -10.12 -5.83 -6.36
N THR A 219 -9.25 -5.16 -5.62
CA THR A 219 -8.52 -5.79 -4.50
C THR A 219 -9.37 -5.85 -3.24
N VAL A 220 -9.27 -6.93 -2.51
CA VAL A 220 -9.91 -7.14 -1.21
C VAL A 220 -8.91 -7.79 -0.27
N GLY A 221 -8.45 -7.07 0.74
CA GLY A 221 -7.54 -7.60 1.75
C GLY A 221 -8.24 -8.51 2.77
N SER A 222 -7.47 -9.23 3.58
CA SER A 222 -7.95 -10.14 4.62
C SER A 222 -8.62 -9.43 5.80
N ASN A 223 -9.34 -10.18 6.61
CA ASN A 223 -9.91 -9.73 7.89
C ASN A 223 -9.00 -10.00 9.09
N SER A 224 -7.82 -10.52 8.86
CA SER A 224 -6.87 -10.89 9.92
C SER A 224 -5.43 -10.72 9.47
N ASN A 225 -4.51 -10.81 10.41
CA ASN A 225 -3.10 -10.94 10.11
C ASN A 225 -2.76 -12.31 9.51
N ALA A 226 -3.24 -13.40 10.17
CA ALA A 226 -2.92 -14.77 9.79
C ALA A 226 -4.10 -15.75 10.02
N GLY A 227 -5.36 -15.28 10.02
CA GLY A 227 -6.53 -16.10 10.26
C GLY A 227 -6.91 -16.23 11.75
N GLU A 228 -6.41 -15.33 12.61
CA GLU A 228 -6.70 -15.32 14.05
C GLU A 228 -8.18 -15.05 14.39
N ASN A 229 -8.93 -14.48 13.47
CA ASN A 229 -10.38 -14.28 13.61
C ASN A 229 -11.22 -15.46 13.11
N GLY A 230 -10.56 -16.60 12.80
CA GLY A 230 -11.18 -17.78 12.21
C GLY A 230 -11.15 -17.73 10.67
N VAL A 231 -11.09 -18.91 10.04
CA VAL A 231 -11.05 -19.01 8.57
C VAL A 231 -12.38 -18.57 7.94
N GLU A 232 -13.46 -18.67 8.67
CA GLU A 232 -14.80 -18.22 8.27
C GLU A 232 -14.85 -16.69 8.12
N ALA A 233 -14.08 -15.95 8.92
CA ALA A 233 -13.97 -14.50 8.82
C ALA A 233 -13.27 -14.06 7.52
N GLU A 234 -12.54 -14.96 6.87
CA GLU A 234 -11.86 -14.70 5.60
C GLU A 234 -12.74 -15.02 4.37
N GLU A 235 -14.00 -15.45 4.57
CA GLU A 235 -14.90 -15.66 3.45
C GLU A 235 -15.12 -14.36 2.67
N GLY A 236 -14.94 -14.43 1.36
CA GLY A 236 -15.01 -13.24 0.51
C GLY A 236 -13.80 -12.30 0.56
N ARG A 237 -12.78 -12.58 1.38
CA ARG A 237 -11.60 -11.73 1.62
C ARG A 237 -10.33 -12.31 0.97
N ALA A 238 -9.21 -11.60 1.13
CA ALA A 238 -7.86 -11.99 0.67
C ALA A 238 -7.83 -12.40 -0.81
N ARG A 239 -8.34 -11.53 -1.70
CA ARG A 239 -8.55 -11.84 -3.12
C ARG A 239 -8.51 -10.63 -4.04
N ILE A 240 -8.49 -10.91 -5.32
CA ILE A 240 -8.85 -9.97 -6.37
C ILE A 240 -10.16 -10.45 -6.98
N LEU A 241 -11.13 -9.55 -7.09
CA LEU A 241 -12.39 -9.75 -7.78
C LEU A 241 -12.30 -9.18 -9.19
N ILE A 242 -13.12 -9.72 -10.11
CA ILE A 242 -13.37 -9.13 -11.42
C ILE A 242 -14.84 -8.79 -11.53
N PHE A 243 -15.14 -7.55 -11.91
CA PHE A 243 -16.48 -7.03 -12.14
C PHE A 243 -16.67 -6.80 -13.63
N ASP A 244 -17.64 -7.45 -14.23
CA ASP A 244 -18.06 -7.25 -15.61
C ASP A 244 -19.08 -6.10 -15.68
N ILE A 245 -18.74 -5.06 -16.45
CA ILE A 245 -19.51 -3.80 -16.49
C ILE A 245 -20.85 -3.98 -17.21
N ASP A 246 -20.89 -4.83 -18.22
CA ASP A 246 -22.08 -5.02 -19.04
C ASP A 246 -23.15 -5.86 -18.32
N THR A 247 -22.71 -6.87 -17.57
CA THR A 247 -23.60 -7.81 -16.88
C THR A 247 -23.76 -7.52 -15.39
N ALA A 248 -22.96 -6.62 -14.83
CA ALA A 248 -22.82 -6.35 -13.39
C ALA A 248 -22.47 -7.61 -12.58
N CYS A 249 -21.83 -8.60 -13.21
CA CYS A 249 -21.38 -9.82 -12.54
C CYS A 249 -20.07 -9.58 -11.80
N LEU A 250 -20.04 -9.95 -10.53
CA LEU A 250 -18.85 -9.90 -9.67
C LEU A 250 -18.44 -11.33 -9.31
N ARG A 251 -17.18 -11.72 -9.60
CA ARG A 251 -16.64 -13.04 -9.23
C ARG A 251 -15.20 -12.94 -8.72
N PRO A 252 -14.73 -13.96 -7.98
CA PRO A 252 -13.30 -14.09 -7.71
C PRO A 252 -12.50 -14.22 -9.00
N TYR A 253 -11.38 -13.48 -9.08
CA TYR A 253 -10.36 -13.63 -10.12
C TYR A 253 -9.18 -14.44 -9.60
N ALA A 254 -8.63 -14.06 -8.42
CA ALA A 254 -7.57 -14.80 -7.75
C ALA A 254 -7.79 -14.74 -6.23
N THR A 255 -7.34 -15.76 -5.50
CA THR A 255 -7.55 -15.91 -4.05
C THR A 255 -6.24 -16.18 -3.31
N GLY A 256 -6.26 -16.06 -1.98
CA GLY A 256 -5.08 -16.33 -1.15
C GLY A 256 -4.02 -15.23 -1.16
N LEU A 257 -4.37 -14.02 -1.59
CA LEU A 257 -3.55 -12.81 -1.55
C LEU A 257 -3.89 -12.06 -0.26
N ARG A 258 -3.00 -12.06 0.75
CA ARG A 258 -3.35 -11.53 2.08
C ARG A 258 -3.92 -10.11 2.04
N ASN A 259 -3.16 -9.15 1.55
CA ASN A 259 -3.61 -7.77 1.36
C ASN A 259 -3.08 -7.23 0.03
N PRO A 260 -3.68 -7.63 -1.10
CA PRO A 260 -3.37 -7.06 -2.39
C PRO A 260 -3.83 -5.61 -2.41
N ASN A 261 -2.99 -4.69 -2.91
CA ASN A 261 -3.28 -3.27 -2.91
C ASN A 261 -3.05 -2.63 -4.29
N GLY A 262 -1.81 -2.38 -4.67
CA GLY A 262 -1.48 -1.85 -5.99
C GLY A 262 -1.84 -2.85 -7.10
N LEU A 263 -2.53 -2.37 -8.14
CA LEU A 263 -2.80 -3.11 -9.37
C LEU A 263 -2.25 -2.36 -10.56
N ALA A 264 -1.56 -3.04 -11.45
CA ALA A 264 -1.05 -2.43 -12.68
C ALA A 264 -0.88 -3.47 -13.79
N TRP A 265 -1.06 -3.04 -15.05
CA TRP A 265 -0.73 -3.83 -16.23
C TRP A 265 0.73 -3.68 -16.57
N GLN A 266 1.46 -4.78 -16.65
CA GLN A 266 2.84 -4.78 -17.16
C GLN A 266 2.78 -4.45 -18.66
N PRO A 267 3.51 -3.41 -19.13
CA PRO A 267 3.28 -2.87 -20.48
C PRO A 267 3.63 -3.84 -21.60
N ASP A 268 4.68 -4.65 -21.46
CA ASP A 268 5.19 -5.52 -22.53
C ASP A 268 4.40 -6.82 -22.61
N SER A 269 4.15 -7.47 -21.49
CA SER A 269 3.45 -8.76 -21.42
C SER A 269 1.93 -8.63 -21.36
N GLY A 270 1.40 -7.49 -20.95
CA GLY A 270 -0.02 -7.29 -20.69
C GLY A 270 -0.53 -8.05 -19.45
N ALA A 271 0.33 -8.64 -18.65
CA ALA A 271 -0.05 -9.33 -17.43
C ALA A 271 -0.53 -8.36 -16.35
N LEU A 272 -1.55 -8.76 -15.59
CA LEU A 272 -1.98 -8.07 -14.39
C LEU A 272 -1.01 -8.37 -13.25
N TRP A 273 -0.50 -7.32 -12.60
CA TRP A 273 0.37 -7.42 -11.43
C TRP A 273 -0.28 -6.78 -10.21
N THR A 274 0.08 -7.30 -9.03
CA THR A 274 -0.31 -6.73 -7.74
C THR A 274 0.87 -6.65 -6.77
N ALA A 275 0.88 -5.62 -5.93
CA ALA A 275 1.70 -5.56 -4.72
C ALA A 275 0.88 -6.08 -3.53
N VAL A 276 1.48 -6.94 -2.72
CA VAL A 276 0.82 -7.60 -1.57
C VAL A 276 1.60 -7.31 -0.30
N ASN A 277 0.91 -6.74 0.68
CA ASN A 277 1.41 -6.61 2.03
C ASN A 277 1.15 -7.92 2.78
N GLU A 278 2.24 -8.57 3.21
CA GLU A 278 2.21 -9.89 3.85
C GLU A 278 2.05 -9.84 5.38
N ARG A 279 1.92 -11.03 5.96
CA ARG A 279 1.62 -11.23 7.39
C ARG A 279 2.81 -10.97 8.30
N ASP A 280 2.48 -10.72 9.53
CA ASP A 280 3.39 -10.41 10.62
C ASP A 280 3.54 -11.57 11.61
N ASP A 281 4.34 -11.35 12.66
CA ASP A 281 4.51 -12.22 13.83
C ASP A 281 5.20 -13.57 13.56
N LEU A 282 5.96 -13.67 12.45
CA LEU A 282 6.86 -14.79 12.16
C LEU A 282 8.34 -14.41 12.32
N GLY A 283 8.59 -13.24 12.92
CA GLY A 283 9.92 -12.70 13.18
C GLY A 283 10.30 -11.54 12.26
N ASN A 284 11.40 -10.92 12.59
CA ASN A 284 11.87 -9.66 11.99
C ASN A 284 12.15 -9.75 10.47
N ASN A 285 12.48 -10.94 9.99
CA ASN A 285 12.87 -11.21 8.60
C ASN A 285 11.89 -12.15 7.87
N LEU A 286 10.65 -12.24 8.33
CA LEU A 286 9.50 -12.93 7.73
C LEU A 286 8.20 -12.18 8.03
N VAL A 287 7.32 -12.02 7.07
CA VAL A 287 7.34 -12.50 5.68
C VAL A 287 7.65 -11.30 4.79
N PRO A 288 8.40 -11.45 3.69
CA PRO A 288 8.57 -10.35 2.77
C PRO A 288 7.26 -10.00 2.09
N ASP A 289 6.98 -8.71 1.95
CA ASP A 289 6.00 -8.23 0.99
C ASP A 289 6.44 -8.64 -0.42
N TYR A 290 5.51 -8.73 -1.35
CA TYR A 290 5.86 -9.16 -2.69
C TYR A 290 5.03 -8.47 -3.77
N MET A 291 5.51 -8.55 -5.00
CA MET A 291 4.72 -8.30 -6.19
C MET A 291 4.68 -9.56 -7.05
N THR A 292 3.56 -9.78 -7.73
CA THR A 292 3.37 -10.99 -8.53
C THR A 292 2.39 -10.76 -9.68
N ALA A 293 2.60 -11.49 -10.77
CA ALA A 293 1.63 -11.60 -11.85
C ALA A 293 0.44 -12.43 -11.41
N VAL A 294 -0.76 -11.90 -11.61
CA VAL A 294 -2.01 -12.51 -11.14
C VAL A 294 -2.68 -13.29 -12.26
N LYS A 295 -3.08 -14.53 -11.98
CA LYS A 295 -3.73 -15.43 -12.93
C LYS A 295 -5.17 -15.72 -12.50
N ASP A 296 -6.08 -15.80 -13.47
CA ASP A 296 -7.48 -16.19 -13.21
C ASP A 296 -7.55 -17.59 -12.60
N GLY A 297 -8.34 -17.75 -11.55
CA GLY A 297 -8.52 -19.01 -10.82
C GLY A 297 -7.36 -19.39 -9.89
N ALA A 298 -6.28 -18.60 -9.81
CA ALA A 298 -5.10 -18.93 -9.02
C ALA A 298 -5.29 -18.72 -7.51
N PHE A 299 -4.53 -19.49 -6.72
CA PHE A 299 -4.46 -19.39 -5.26
C PHE A 299 -3.02 -19.05 -4.83
N TYR A 300 -2.84 -18.08 -3.92
CA TYR A 300 -1.55 -17.54 -3.49
C TYR A 300 -1.19 -17.84 -2.02
N GLY A 301 -1.95 -18.70 -1.34
CA GLY A 301 -1.58 -19.32 -0.08
C GLY A 301 -2.35 -18.84 1.16
N PHE A 302 -2.69 -17.56 1.31
CA PHE A 302 -3.38 -17.06 2.49
C PHE A 302 -4.78 -17.70 2.67
N PRO A 303 -5.17 -18.11 3.91
CA PRO A 303 -4.44 -17.98 5.17
C PRO A 303 -3.44 -19.13 5.45
N TYR A 304 -3.51 -20.26 4.76
CA TYR A 304 -2.88 -21.54 5.11
C TYR A 304 -1.36 -21.58 4.91
N SER A 305 -0.86 -20.79 4.00
CA SER A 305 0.58 -20.66 3.74
C SER A 305 0.96 -19.23 3.43
N TYR A 306 2.24 -18.91 3.47
CA TYR A 306 2.82 -17.62 3.12
C TYR A 306 3.91 -17.81 2.06
N TYR A 307 4.12 -16.79 1.25
CA TYR A 307 5.08 -16.76 0.15
C TYR A 307 5.11 -18.08 -0.64
N GLY A 308 3.97 -18.46 -1.19
CA GLY A 308 3.73 -19.74 -1.83
C GLY A 308 3.39 -20.85 -0.84
N GLN A 309 4.21 -21.90 -0.78
CA GLN A 309 3.88 -23.14 -0.08
C GLN A 309 4.46 -23.27 1.34
N HIS A 310 4.95 -22.17 1.94
CA HIS A 310 5.42 -22.19 3.33
C HIS A 310 4.23 -22.24 4.29
N ILE A 311 4.01 -23.38 4.94
CA ILE A 311 2.85 -23.62 5.80
C ILE A 311 2.85 -22.65 6.98
N ASP A 312 1.73 -21.95 7.21
CA ASP A 312 1.49 -21.23 8.45
C ASP A 312 0.82 -22.14 9.47
N THR A 313 1.59 -22.62 10.42
CA THR A 313 1.12 -23.58 11.44
C THR A 313 0.13 -22.99 12.44
N ARG A 314 -0.04 -21.66 12.47
CA ARG A 314 -1.00 -20.95 13.34
C ARG A 314 -2.44 -21.16 12.88
N VAL A 315 -2.66 -21.34 11.59
CA VAL A 315 -4.01 -21.48 10.99
C VAL A 315 -4.55 -22.88 11.17
N LYS A 316 -5.80 -23.01 11.62
CA LYS A 316 -6.49 -24.28 11.80
C LYS A 316 -7.94 -24.17 11.29
N PRO A 317 -8.47 -25.24 10.65
CA PRO A 317 -7.77 -26.47 10.24
C PRO A 317 -6.77 -26.21 9.10
N GLN A 318 -5.76 -27.05 8.97
CA GLN A 318 -4.82 -27.00 7.86
C GLN A 318 -5.48 -27.50 6.56
N ARG A 319 -5.03 -26.95 5.42
CA ARG A 319 -5.51 -27.34 4.08
C ARG A 319 -4.33 -27.65 3.17
N PRO A 320 -3.65 -28.80 3.36
CA PRO A 320 -2.49 -29.19 2.57
C PRO A 320 -2.77 -29.28 1.06
N ASP A 321 -4.02 -29.61 0.71
CA ASP A 321 -4.51 -29.60 -0.67
C ASP A 321 -4.45 -28.22 -1.33
N LEU A 322 -4.80 -27.16 -0.60
CA LEU A 322 -4.69 -25.77 -1.07
C LEU A 322 -3.24 -25.28 -1.04
N VAL A 323 -2.49 -25.64 0.01
CA VAL A 323 -1.07 -25.27 0.10
C VAL A 323 -0.27 -25.80 -1.10
N ALA A 324 -0.54 -27.05 -1.52
CA ALA A 324 0.11 -27.65 -2.69
C ALA A 324 -0.18 -26.90 -4.01
N GLN A 325 -1.29 -26.17 -4.08
CA GLN A 325 -1.69 -25.36 -5.24
C GLN A 325 -1.20 -23.91 -5.17
N ALA A 326 -0.69 -23.47 -4.02
CA ALA A 326 -0.30 -22.08 -3.82
C ALA A 326 0.86 -21.69 -4.75
N ILE A 327 0.63 -20.63 -5.52
CA ILE A 327 1.64 -20.06 -6.42
C ILE A 327 2.69 -19.32 -5.59
N VAL A 328 3.96 -19.55 -5.89
CA VAL A 328 5.07 -18.78 -5.35
C VAL A 328 5.07 -17.38 -6.01
N PRO A 329 5.11 -16.29 -5.25
CA PRO A 329 5.20 -14.95 -5.81
C PRO A 329 6.45 -14.74 -6.66
N ASP A 330 6.34 -13.88 -7.68
CA ASP A 330 7.42 -13.64 -8.64
C ASP A 330 8.59 -12.85 -8.04
N TYR A 331 8.32 -11.94 -7.07
CA TYR A 331 9.36 -11.04 -6.57
C TYR A 331 9.08 -10.50 -5.16
N ALA A 332 10.02 -10.66 -4.27
CA ALA A 332 9.98 -10.14 -2.90
C ALA A 332 10.43 -8.68 -2.85
N LEU A 333 9.70 -7.86 -2.10
CA LEU A 333 9.86 -6.41 -1.97
C LEU A 333 10.52 -5.97 -0.64
N GLY A 334 10.91 -6.92 0.19
CA GLY A 334 11.48 -6.68 1.52
C GLY A 334 10.53 -7.05 2.65
N ASN A 335 11.13 -7.35 3.81
CA ASN A 335 10.39 -7.80 4.99
C ASN A 335 9.67 -6.61 5.65
N HIS A 336 8.36 -6.74 5.85
CA HIS A 336 7.52 -5.77 6.57
C HIS A 336 7.59 -4.33 6.03
N THR A 337 7.74 -4.16 4.73
CA THR A 337 7.86 -2.83 4.12
C THR A 337 6.55 -2.08 3.99
N ALA A 338 5.42 -2.78 4.16
CA ALA A 338 4.07 -2.30 3.85
C ALA A 338 3.97 -1.78 2.42
N SER A 339 4.32 -2.64 1.45
CA SER A 339 4.26 -2.34 0.02
C SER A 339 2.81 -2.24 -0.44
N LEU A 340 2.40 -1.07 -0.94
CA LEU A 340 1.02 -0.73 -1.26
C LEU A 340 0.86 -0.28 -2.72
N GLY A 341 1.37 0.90 -3.07
CA GLY A 341 1.25 1.47 -4.42
C GLY A 341 2.08 0.68 -5.45
N LEU A 342 1.56 0.53 -6.66
CA LEU A 342 2.26 -0.12 -7.79
C LEU A 342 1.90 0.60 -9.09
N VAL A 343 2.91 1.02 -9.85
CA VAL A 343 2.75 1.49 -11.22
C VAL A 343 3.93 1.07 -12.08
N PHE A 344 3.67 0.56 -13.29
CA PHE A 344 4.71 0.33 -14.29
C PHE A 344 5.02 1.60 -15.05
N TYR A 345 6.30 1.81 -15.35
CA TYR A 345 6.73 2.97 -16.10
C TYR A 345 6.67 2.71 -17.61
N ASP A 346 5.62 3.19 -18.25
CA ASP A 346 5.35 3.05 -19.69
C ASP A 346 5.59 4.34 -20.49
N ARG A 347 6.29 5.31 -19.91
CA ARG A 347 6.56 6.63 -20.49
C ARG A 347 8.00 6.77 -20.97
N THR A 348 8.30 7.93 -21.58
CA THR A 348 9.62 8.24 -22.14
C THR A 348 10.35 9.38 -21.44
N LEU A 349 9.72 10.01 -20.43
CA LEU A 349 10.32 11.15 -19.72
C LEU A 349 11.55 10.72 -18.90
N PHE A 350 11.47 9.57 -18.22
CA PHE A 350 12.61 9.03 -17.47
C PHE A 350 13.59 8.28 -18.39
N PRO A 351 14.85 8.09 -17.95
CA PRO A 351 15.84 7.27 -18.65
C PRO A 351 15.32 5.90 -19.08
N ALA A 352 15.92 5.34 -20.12
CA ALA A 352 15.54 4.03 -20.64
C ALA A 352 15.60 2.91 -19.60
N HIS A 353 16.46 3.02 -18.59
CA HIS A 353 16.58 2.12 -17.47
C HIS A 353 15.25 1.88 -16.72
N TYR A 354 14.39 2.90 -16.61
CA TYR A 354 13.11 2.81 -15.89
C TYR A 354 11.97 2.24 -16.74
N ARG A 355 12.14 2.12 -18.07
CA ARG A 355 11.05 1.68 -18.94
C ARG A 355 10.71 0.20 -18.70
N GLY A 356 9.40 -0.09 -18.62
CA GLY A 356 8.89 -1.43 -18.36
C GLY A 356 9.05 -1.89 -16.91
N GLY A 357 9.82 -1.20 -16.07
CA GLY A 357 9.97 -1.49 -14.65
C GLY A 357 8.85 -0.90 -13.79
N ALA A 358 8.84 -1.26 -12.51
CA ALA A 358 7.77 -0.95 -11.58
C ALA A 358 8.22 -0.04 -10.44
N PHE A 359 7.47 1.03 -10.16
CA PHE A 359 7.59 1.81 -8.92
C PHE A 359 6.62 1.27 -7.87
N VAL A 360 7.11 1.09 -6.64
CA VAL A 360 6.33 0.56 -5.52
C VAL A 360 6.44 1.50 -4.32
N GLY A 361 5.28 2.00 -3.86
CA GLY A 361 5.18 2.78 -2.63
C GLY A 361 5.23 1.88 -1.40
N GLN A 362 6.18 2.11 -0.51
CA GLN A 362 6.37 1.37 0.74
C GLN A 362 6.04 2.27 1.93
N HIS A 363 4.91 2.00 2.58
CA HIS A 363 4.37 2.81 3.67
C HIS A 363 5.22 2.75 4.95
N GLY A 364 5.99 1.69 5.12
CA GLY A 364 6.91 1.51 6.21
C GLY A 364 6.43 0.55 7.30
N SER A 365 7.39 -0.15 7.89
CA SER A 365 7.15 -1.19 8.89
C SER A 365 6.57 -0.63 10.19
N TRP A 366 5.73 -1.44 10.84
CA TRP A 366 5.19 -1.14 12.16
C TRP A 366 5.74 -2.07 13.26
N ASN A 367 6.32 -3.20 12.89
CA ASN A 367 6.74 -4.29 13.81
C ASN A 367 8.15 -4.84 13.53
N ARG A 368 9.01 -4.10 12.83
CA ARG A 368 10.38 -4.53 12.48
C ARG A 368 11.45 -3.61 13.07
N LYS A 369 12.58 -4.17 13.47
CA LYS A 369 13.77 -3.45 13.93
C LYS A 369 15.03 -3.98 13.22
N PRO A 370 15.81 -3.12 12.53
CA PRO A 370 15.51 -1.71 12.22
C PRO A 370 14.25 -1.57 11.35
N ARG A 371 13.66 -0.37 11.33
CA ARG A 371 12.51 -0.05 10.47
C ARG A 371 12.88 -0.16 9.00
N THR A 372 11.92 -0.55 8.17
CA THR A 372 12.07 -0.69 6.71
C THR A 372 10.88 -0.06 5.98
N GLY A 373 11.01 0.14 4.65
CA GLY A 373 10.03 0.89 3.89
C GLY A 373 10.21 2.41 4.06
N TYR A 374 9.12 3.17 4.18
CA TYR A 374 9.13 4.64 4.22
C TYR A 374 9.81 5.26 2.99
N LYS A 375 9.54 4.69 1.83
CA LYS A 375 10.18 5.09 0.57
C LYS A 375 9.40 4.60 -0.64
N VAL A 376 9.79 5.04 -1.81
CA VAL A 376 9.41 4.42 -3.08
C VAL A 376 10.62 3.68 -3.61
N VAL A 377 10.43 2.44 -4.02
CA VAL A 377 11.45 1.64 -4.69
C VAL A 377 11.09 1.45 -6.15
N PHE A 378 12.12 1.29 -6.98
CA PHE A 378 12.00 0.87 -8.37
C PHE A 378 12.48 -0.56 -8.51
N VAL A 379 11.69 -1.40 -9.18
CA VAL A 379 12.06 -2.77 -9.54
C VAL A 379 12.29 -2.83 -11.04
N PRO A 380 13.54 -3.07 -11.50
CA PRO A 380 13.83 -3.24 -12.91
C PRO A 380 13.11 -4.47 -13.49
N PHE A 381 12.75 -4.40 -14.77
CA PHE A 381 12.18 -5.51 -15.53
C PHE A 381 12.98 -5.77 -16.79
N VAL A 382 13.16 -7.04 -17.11
CA VAL A 382 13.79 -7.51 -18.34
C VAL A 382 12.89 -8.59 -18.93
N ASP A 383 12.52 -8.47 -20.18
CA ASP A 383 11.63 -9.40 -20.89
C ASP A 383 10.31 -9.67 -20.13
N GLY A 384 9.73 -8.60 -19.56
CA GLY A 384 8.47 -8.65 -18.82
C GLY A 384 8.54 -9.34 -17.45
N LYS A 385 9.74 -9.60 -16.92
CA LYS A 385 9.98 -10.19 -15.59
C LYS A 385 10.82 -9.28 -14.70
N PRO A 386 10.57 -9.27 -13.38
CA PRO A 386 11.39 -8.49 -12.45
C PRO A 386 12.82 -9.02 -12.41
N ALA A 387 13.79 -8.12 -12.33
CA ALA A 387 15.20 -8.43 -12.36
C ALA A 387 16.00 -7.65 -11.30
N GLY A 388 17.13 -8.20 -10.88
CA GLY A 388 18.03 -7.54 -9.93
C GLY A 388 17.42 -7.36 -8.54
N VAL A 389 17.89 -6.32 -7.83
CA VAL A 389 17.41 -5.88 -6.51
C VAL A 389 16.61 -4.60 -6.65
N PRO A 390 15.67 -4.29 -5.73
CA PRO A 390 14.94 -3.04 -5.78
C PRO A 390 15.89 -1.86 -5.57
N GLU A 391 15.76 -0.83 -6.39
CA GLU A 391 16.50 0.42 -6.29
C GLU A 391 15.71 1.42 -5.44
N GLU A 392 16.37 2.13 -4.52
CA GLU A 392 15.74 3.22 -3.78
C GLU A 392 15.52 4.41 -4.71
N PHE A 393 14.26 4.84 -4.89
CA PHE A 393 13.93 5.90 -5.84
C PHE A 393 13.50 7.21 -5.16
N LEU A 394 12.66 7.14 -4.12
CA LEU A 394 12.29 8.33 -3.36
C LEU A 394 12.33 8.00 -1.87
N SER A 395 13.15 8.70 -1.11
CA SER A 395 13.43 8.43 0.31
C SER A 395 13.45 9.70 1.16
N GLY A 396 13.94 9.59 2.40
CA GLY A 396 14.00 10.73 3.33
C GLY A 396 12.75 10.89 4.19
N PHE A 397 11.75 10.02 4.07
CA PHE A 397 10.50 10.07 4.86
C PHE A 397 10.66 9.59 6.32
N LEU A 398 11.77 8.93 6.62
CA LEU A 398 12.14 8.53 7.98
C LEU A 398 13.38 9.31 8.42
N THR A 399 13.29 10.03 9.54
CA THR A 399 14.42 10.79 10.08
C THR A 399 15.47 9.87 10.72
N ALA A 400 16.69 10.35 10.91
CA ALA A 400 17.75 9.60 11.59
C ALA A 400 17.36 9.20 13.02
N ASP A 401 16.54 10.03 13.69
CA ASP A 401 16.02 9.75 15.03
C ASP A 401 14.82 8.78 15.03
N GLY A 402 14.41 8.33 13.85
CA GLY A 402 13.36 7.32 13.69
C GLY A 402 11.93 7.85 13.72
N TYR A 403 11.69 9.12 13.43
CA TYR A 403 10.36 9.69 13.23
C TYR A 403 9.97 9.64 11.76
N ALA A 404 8.69 9.43 11.47
CA ALA A 404 8.15 9.56 10.12
C ALA A 404 7.72 11.01 9.88
N VAL A 405 8.27 11.64 8.85
CA VAL A 405 7.84 12.94 8.33
C VAL A 405 6.96 12.80 7.08
N GLY A 406 6.80 11.57 6.60
CA GLY A 406 5.93 11.17 5.50
C GLY A 406 5.87 9.66 5.39
N ARG A 407 4.87 9.16 4.64
CA ARG A 407 4.68 7.74 4.32
C ARG A 407 4.11 7.59 2.92
N PRO A 408 4.92 7.13 1.95
CA PRO A 408 4.44 6.85 0.59
C PRO A 408 3.37 5.76 0.57
N VAL A 409 2.29 6.00 -0.17
CA VAL A 409 1.18 5.05 -0.36
C VAL A 409 0.95 4.80 -1.84
N GLY A 410 0.02 5.52 -2.45
CA GLY A 410 -0.29 5.44 -3.87
C GLY A 410 0.81 6.06 -4.73
N VAL A 411 1.11 5.42 -5.84
CA VAL A 411 1.99 5.95 -6.89
C VAL A 411 1.25 5.96 -8.22
N ALA A 412 1.45 7.01 -9.01
CA ALA A 412 0.85 7.16 -10.33
C ALA A 412 1.80 7.91 -11.27
N LEU A 413 1.55 7.88 -12.56
CA LEU A 413 2.24 8.75 -13.52
C LEU A 413 1.33 9.93 -13.88
N ASP A 414 1.89 11.14 -13.94
CA ASP A 414 1.17 12.27 -14.50
C ASP A 414 1.06 12.18 -16.03
N ALA A 415 0.32 13.09 -16.65
CA ALA A 415 0.15 13.14 -18.10
C ALA A 415 1.45 13.32 -18.87
N HIS A 416 2.49 13.88 -18.25
CA HIS A 416 3.80 14.13 -18.83
C HIS A 416 4.81 13.00 -18.58
N GLY A 417 4.45 12.00 -17.76
CA GLY A 417 5.28 10.86 -17.41
C GLY A 417 6.16 11.05 -16.17
N ALA A 418 5.92 12.07 -15.36
CA ALA A 418 6.55 12.19 -14.05
C ALA A 418 5.84 11.29 -13.04
N LEU A 419 6.58 10.83 -12.02
CA LEU A 419 6.02 10.02 -10.96
C LEU A 419 5.36 10.91 -9.91
N LEU A 420 4.11 10.60 -9.59
CA LEU A 420 3.36 11.17 -8.46
C LEU A 420 3.34 10.18 -7.30
N VAL A 421 3.50 10.68 -6.08
CA VAL A 421 3.53 9.87 -4.85
C VAL A 421 2.61 10.51 -3.81
N ALA A 422 1.58 9.80 -3.38
CA ALA A 422 0.74 10.19 -2.25
C ALA A 422 1.48 9.93 -0.94
N ASP A 423 1.49 10.91 -0.06
CA ASP A 423 2.10 10.88 1.27
C ASP A 423 1.01 11.17 2.31
N ASP A 424 0.49 10.13 2.93
CA ASP A 424 -0.71 10.23 3.77
C ASP A 424 -0.48 11.01 5.08
N VAL A 425 0.62 10.79 5.77
CA VAL A 425 0.93 11.52 7.01
C VAL A 425 1.63 12.85 6.73
N GLY A 426 2.28 12.99 5.58
CA GLY A 426 2.82 14.26 5.11
C GLY A 426 1.76 15.20 4.53
N ASN A 427 0.53 14.71 4.30
CA ASN A 427 -0.58 15.48 3.73
C ASN A 427 -0.24 16.16 2.41
N ALA A 428 0.51 15.46 1.55
CA ALA A 428 1.04 15.98 0.30
C ALA A 428 0.99 14.97 -0.84
N VAL A 429 1.10 15.47 -2.05
CA VAL A 429 1.48 14.69 -3.24
C VAL A 429 2.82 15.21 -3.74
N TRP A 430 3.78 14.33 -3.86
CA TRP A 430 5.10 14.62 -4.40
C TRP A 430 5.15 14.27 -5.87
N ARG A 431 5.84 15.10 -6.66
CA ARG A 431 6.11 14.88 -8.08
C ARG A 431 7.61 14.74 -8.30
N VAL A 432 8.03 13.66 -8.96
CA VAL A 432 9.43 13.40 -9.30
C VAL A 432 9.57 13.44 -10.82
N SER A 433 10.48 14.27 -11.33
CA SER A 433 10.78 14.40 -12.75
C SER A 433 12.28 14.58 -12.98
N PRO A 434 12.81 14.30 -14.17
CA PRO A 434 14.18 14.67 -14.50
C PRO A 434 14.38 16.17 -14.33
N ARG A 435 15.59 16.57 -13.95
CA ARG A 435 15.98 17.97 -13.88
C ARG A 435 16.11 18.56 -15.28
N ASN A 436 15.68 19.78 -15.47
CA ASN A 436 15.70 20.45 -16.78
C ASN A 436 17.13 20.69 -17.33
N ASP A 437 18.11 20.75 -16.43
CA ASP A 437 19.53 20.97 -16.74
C ASP A 437 20.31 19.68 -17.07
N VAL A 438 19.65 18.50 -16.96
CA VAL A 438 20.25 17.19 -17.18
C VAL A 438 19.51 16.46 -18.31
N LYS A 439 20.24 15.97 -19.32
CA LYS A 439 19.60 15.12 -20.33
C LYS A 439 19.20 13.79 -19.69
N SER A 440 18.02 13.30 -20.01
CA SER A 440 17.50 12.04 -19.47
C SER A 440 18.45 10.85 -19.68
N ALA A 441 19.23 10.86 -20.78
CA ALA A 441 20.23 9.83 -21.07
C ALA A 441 21.44 9.86 -20.11
N ASP A 442 21.71 10.99 -19.46
CA ASP A 442 22.87 11.19 -18.58
C ASP A 442 22.56 10.90 -17.10
N ILE A 443 21.31 10.56 -16.79
CA ILE A 443 20.88 10.23 -15.42
C ILE A 443 21.26 8.77 -15.12
N PRO A 444 22.10 8.52 -14.09
CA PRO A 444 22.46 7.14 -13.74
C PRO A 444 21.28 6.38 -13.13
N PRO A 445 21.28 5.04 -13.16
CA PRO A 445 20.35 4.23 -12.39
C PRO A 445 20.41 4.58 -10.89
N ALA A 446 19.30 4.48 -10.19
CA ALA A 446 19.25 4.64 -8.74
C ALA A 446 20.08 3.52 -8.08
N GLY A 447 20.88 3.85 -7.07
CA GLY A 447 21.56 2.83 -6.24
C GLY A 447 22.99 2.45 -6.68
N LYS A 448 23.69 3.30 -7.43
CA LYS A 448 25.16 3.20 -7.59
C LYS A 448 25.88 4.20 -6.72
#